data_85b361b0aaedb2945865f0d4d0e46adb
#
_entry.id   85b361b0aaedb2945865f0d4d0e46adb
#
_cell.length_a   1.000
_cell.length_b   1.000
_cell.length_c   1.000
_cell.angle_alpha   90.00
_cell.angle_beta   90.00
_cell.angle_gamma   90.00
#
_symmetry.space_group_name_H-M   'P 1'
#
loop_
_entity.id
_entity.type
_entity.pdbx_description
1 polymer ?
#
loop_
_entity_poly.entity_id
_entity_poly.type
_entity_poly.pdbx_seq_one_letter_code
_entity_poly.pdbx_strand_id
1 'polypeptide(L)'
;MKIFIANFNRASTGLLIKLQSAMKNMDILTDNYVLADYILAVGDRIETFDFCLQRFRENKKVIHLWAGEISQGTHDEVYRHSLTMMSMMQLCTDKKSFKRVKMLCKAIDKKPNAFIIGNMALDDMETFENSREHKYNLVLYNPPTNYSREEVQKENAELEQSLINEGIDYLWIEPNGDANSDVIKYNIKNQDRKTFLTLMKYCEKFYTNSSCATYEAPFLLKLEQIIHVGERNKNREQGDIKIGNSTEKIIKIFEGLQ
;
A
#
# COMPACT_ATOMS: atom_id res chain seq x y z
N MET A 1 -23.15 -14.46 -1.49
CA MET A 1 -21.67 -14.47 -1.51
C MET A 1 -21.15 -13.65 -0.35
N LYS A 2 -20.13 -14.13 0.38
CA LYS A 2 -19.48 -13.41 1.48
C LYS A 2 -17.96 -13.35 1.23
N ILE A 3 -17.35 -12.19 1.50
CA ILE A 3 -15.91 -11.94 1.29
C ILE A 3 -15.31 -11.47 2.62
N PHE A 4 -14.25 -12.13 3.05
CA PHE A 4 -13.41 -11.69 4.17
C PHE A 4 -12.19 -10.94 3.63
N ILE A 5 -11.87 -9.78 4.23
CA ILE A 5 -10.70 -8.98 3.84
C ILE A 5 -9.53 -9.32 4.76
N ALA A 6 -8.53 -10.00 4.21
CA ALA A 6 -7.26 -10.30 4.88
C ALA A 6 -6.31 -9.11 4.72
N ASN A 7 -6.42 -8.13 5.61
CA ASN A 7 -5.57 -6.94 5.66
C ASN A 7 -4.83 -6.86 6.99
N PHE A 8 -3.54 -7.09 6.98
CA PHE A 8 -2.66 -7.02 8.15
C PHE A 8 -1.72 -5.81 8.10
N ASN A 9 -1.98 -4.87 7.19
CA ASN A 9 -1.19 -3.64 7.05
C ASN A 9 -2.01 -2.41 7.46
N ARG A 10 -1.53 -1.69 8.47
CA ARG A 10 -2.16 -0.45 8.93
C ARG A 10 -2.26 0.60 7.83
N ALA A 11 -1.22 0.74 6.99
CA ALA A 11 -1.19 1.72 5.91
C ALA A 11 -2.29 1.48 4.86
N SER A 12 -2.63 0.22 4.58
CA SER A 12 -3.70 -0.12 3.62
C SER A 12 -5.10 0.08 4.19
N THR A 13 -5.27 0.14 5.51
CA THR A 13 -6.60 0.28 6.13
C THR A 13 -7.34 1.52 5.62
N GLY A 14 -6.66 2.66 5.55
CA GLY A 14 -7.24 3.89 5.01
C GLY A 14 -7.66 3.79 3.54
N LEU A 15 -6.92 3.03 2.73
CA LEU A 15 -7.22 2.82 1.31
C LEU A 15 -8.44 1.92 1.08
N LEU A 16 -8.80 1.09 2.05
CA LEU A 16 -9.89 0.13 1.96
C LEU A 16 -11.24 0.66 2.46
N ILE A 17 -11.29 1.81 3.12
CA ILE A 17 -12.51 2.34 3.77
C ILE A 17 -13.67 2.42 2.77
N LYS A 18 -13.43 2.99 1.59
CA LYS A 18 -14.45 3.14 0.54
C LYS A 18 -14.92 1.79 0.01
N LEU A 19 -14.00 0.86 -0.21
CA LEU A 19 -14.33 -0.51 -0.64
C LEU A 19 -15.13 -1.25 0.44
N GLN A 20 -14.70 -1.19 1.70
CA GLN A 20 -15.41 -1.83 2.80
C GLN A 20 -16.83 -1.29 2.97
N SER A 21 -17.00 0.03 2.85
CA SER A 21 -18.33 0.66 2.89
C SER A 21 -19.23 0.16 1.75
N ALA A 22 -18.72 0.11 0.53
CA ALA A 22 -19.46 -0.41 -0.62
C ALA A 22 -19.84 -1.89 -0.44
N MET A 23 -18.92 -2.73 0.04
CA MET A 23 -19.16 -4.14 0.29
C MET A 23 -20.19 -4.37 1.41
N LYS A 24 -20.18 -3.52 2.46
CA LYS A 24 -21.21 -3.55 3.53
C LYS A 24 -22.59 -3.22 2.99
N ASN A 25 -22.70 -2.19 2.16
CA ASN A 25 -23.98 -1.79 1.53
C ASN A 25 -24.57 -2.91 0.66
N MET A 26 -23.73 -3.77 0.08
CA MET A 26 -24.16 -4.92 -0.72
C MET A 26 -24.36 -6.20 0.12
N ASP A 27 -24.16 -6.15 1.42
CA ASP A 27 -24.17 -7.32 2.32
C ASP A 27 -23.22 -8.47 1.89
N ILE A 28 -22.07 -8.11 1.29
CA ILE A 28 -21.06 -9.12 0.89
C ILE A 28 -19.83 -9.16 1.80
N LEU A 29 -19.63 -8.17 2.69
CA LEU A 29 -18.53 -8.17 3.65
C LEU A 29 -18.86 -9.06 4.85
N THR A 30 -17.86 -9.81 5.33
CA THR A 30 -17.96 -10.59 6.57
C THR A 30 -16.68 -10.45 7.39
N ASP A 31 -16.82 -10.40 8.71
CA ASP A 31 -15.70 -10.41 9.67
C ASP A 31 -15.30 -11.85 10.07
N ASN A 32 -16.02 -12.85 9.58
CA ASN A 32 -15.77 -14.26 9.85
C ASN A 32 -15.27 -14.98 8.59
N TYR A 33 -13.96 -15.26 8.55
CA TYR A 33 -13.36 -15.96 7.41
C TYR A 33 -13.88 -17.38 7.20
N VAL A 34 -14.40 -18.03 8.25
CA VAL A 34 -14.98 -19.40 8.15
C VAL A 34 -16.23 -19.37 7.26
N LEU A 35 -17.05 -18.32 7.40
CA LEU A 35 -18.28 -18.13 6.63
C LEU A 35 -18.02 -17.50 5.25
N ALA A 36 -16.80 -17.08 4.96
CA ALA A 36 -16.48 -16.43 3.71
C ALA A 36 -16.39 -17.44 2.55
N ASP A 37 -16.98 -17.08 1.42
CA ASP A 37 -16.81 -17.77 0.14
C ASP A 37 -15.45 -17.44 -0.49
N TYR A 38 -14.98 -16.20 -0.26
CA TYR A 38 -13.74 -15.66 -0.80
C TYR A 38 -12.92 -14.94 0.27
N ILE A 39 -11.61 -15.03 0.14
CA ILE A 39 -10.64 -14.26 0.92
C ILE A 39 -10.03 -13.20 0.00
N LEU A 40 -10.26 -11.92 0.29
CA LEU A 40 -9.57 -10.81 -0.39
C LEU A 40 -8.23 -10.57 0.30
N ALA A 41 -7.16 -11.08 -0.26
CA ALA A 41 -5.78 -10.86 0.19
C ALA A 41 -5.34 -9.45 -0.20
N VAL A 42 -4.93 -8.63 0.77
CA VAL A 42 -4.54 -7.24 0.54
C VAL A 42 -3.02 -7.08 0.61
N GLY A 43 -2.43 -6.69 -0.51
CA GLY A 43 -1.01 -6.37 -0.58
C GLY A 43 -0.10 -7.59 -0.56
N ASP A 44 1.00 -7.48 0.17
CA ASP A 44 2.19 -8.30 0.00
C ASP A 44 2.88 -8.69 1.31
N ARG A 45 2.27 -8.40 2.45
CA ARG A 45 2.90 -8.70 3.74
C ARG A 45 2.94 -10.19 4.04
N ILE A 46 3.96 -10.61 4.80
CA ILE A 46 4.11 -12.00 5.23
C ILE A 46 2.88 -12.49 6.00
N GLU A 47 2.29 -11.65 6.85
CA GLU A 47 1.10 -12.01 7.62
C GLU A 47 -0.11 -12.29 6.72
N THR A 48 -0.26 -11.50 5.65
CA THR A 48 -1.31 -11.74 4.62
C THR A 48 -1.04 -13.05 3.89
N PHE A 49 0.24 -13.29 3.53
CA PHE A 49 0.63 -14.53 2.86
C PHE A 49 0.37 -15.76 3.73
N ASP A 50 0.82 -15.76 4.99
CA ASP A 50 0.64 -16.87 5.92
C ASP A 50 -0.84 -17.18 6.16
N PHE A 51 -1.64 -16.16 6.40
CA PHE A 51 -3.09 -16.32 6.57
C PHE A 51 -3.72 -16.94 5.31
N CYS A 52 -3.42 -16.40 4.13
CA CYS A 52 -3.99 -16.88 2.87
C CYS A 52 -3.50 -18.29 2.50
N LEU A 53 -2.24 -18.63 2.81
CA LEU A 53 -1.71 -19.98 2.59
C LEU A 53 -2.48 -21.03 3.39
N GLN A 54 -2.79 -20.75 4.65
CA GLN A 54 -3.62 -21.64 5.47
C GLN A 54 -5.03 -21.78 4.89
N ARG A 55 -5.67 -20.69 4.49
CA ARG A 55 -7.01 -20.71 3.88
C ARG A 55 -7.02 -21.40 2.52
N PHE A 56 -5.97 -21.23 1.74
CA PHE A 56 -5.80 -21.94 0.46
C PHE A 56 -5.73 -23.47 0.67
N ARG A 57 -5.03 -23.94 1.71
CA ARG A 57 -4.99 -25.37 2.08
C ARG A 57 -6.37 -25.90 2.54
N GLU A 58 -7.24 -25.04 3.04
CA GLU A 58 -8.64 -25.33 3.38
C GLU A 58 -9.59 -25.20 2.16
N ASN A 59 -9.05 -25.09 0.95
CA ASN A 59 -9.79 -24.91 -0.31
C ASN A 59 -10.60 -23.58 -0.37
N LYS A 60 -10.27 -22.58 0.43
CA LYS A 60 -10.85 -21.23 0.29
C LYS A 60 -10.34 -20.56 -0.98
N LYS A 61 -11.23 -19.85 -1.65
CA LYS A 61 -10.91 -19.10 -2.87
C LYS A 61 -10.27 -17.77 -2.52
N VAL A 62 -9.04 -17.53 -2.97
CA VAL A 62 -8.30 -16.28 -2.72
C VAL A 62 -8.40 -15.34 -3.93
N ILE A 63 -8.68 -14.08 -3.66
CA ILE A 63 -8.61 -12.95 -4.60
C ILE A 63 -7.46 -12.07 -4.15
N HIS A 64 -6.52 -11.69 -5.01
CA HIS A 64 -5.37 -10.89 -4.64
C HIS A 64 -5.52 -9.44 -5.12
N LEU A 65 -5.62 -8.51 -4.19
CA LEU A 65 -5.63 -7.06 -4.42
C LEU A 65 -4.20 -6.53 -4.51
N TRP A 66 -3.91 -5.72 -5.52
CA TRP A 66 -2.58 -5.20 -5.89
C TRP A 66 -1.62 -6.28 -6.39
N ALA A 67 -2.17 -7.25 -7.08
CA ALA A 67 -1.41 -8.34 -7.70
C ALA A 67 -0.47 -7.82 -8.78
N GLY A 68 0.73 -8.39 -8.84
CA GLY A 68 1.70 -8.14 -9.90
C GLY A 68 2.46 -6.82 -9.81
N GLU A 69 2.32 -6.03 -8.74
CA GLU A 69 3.17 -4.87 -8.47
C GLU A 69 4.61 -5.29 -8.16
N ILE A 70 5.55 -4.34 -8.18
CA ILE A 70 6.93 -4.50 -7.72
C ILE A 70 7.26 -3.39 -6.73
N SER A 71 7.86 -3.76 -5.60
CA SER A 71 8.54 -2.87 -4.67
C SER A 71 9.98 -3.36 -4.49
N GLN A 72 10.95 -2.46 -4.50
CA GLN A 72 12.36 -2.80 -4.28
C GLN A 72 12.75 -2.57 -2.82
N GLY A 73 13.84 -3.22 -2.37
CA GLY A 73 14.38 -3.05 -1.02
C GLY A 73 13.55 -3.74 0.08
N THR A 74 12.77 -4.77 -0.29
CA THR A 74 11.99 -5.58 0.66
C THR A 74 11.94 -7.04 0.22
N HIS A 75 11.60 -7.94 1.16
CA HIS A 75 11.29 -9.34 0.85
C HIS A 75 9.87 -9.55 0.30
N ASP A 76 9.08 -8.50 0.24
CA ASP A 76 7.63 -8.55 -0.05
C ASP A 76 7.33 -9.10 -1.45
N GLU A 77 8.28 -8.99 -2.39
CA GLU A 77 8.12 -9.54 -3.75
C GLU A 77 7.82 -11.03 -3.76
N VAL A 78 8.50 -11.80 -2.90
CA VAL A 78 8.30 -13.25 -2.79
C VAL A 78 6.87 -13.54 -2.33
N TYR A 79 6.41 -12.85 -1.29
CA TYR A 79 5.06 -13.04 -0.74
C TYR A 79 4.00 -12.58 -1.73
N ARG A 80 4.19 -11.40 -2.36
CA ARG A 80 3.27 -10.85 -3.36
C ARG A 80 3.07 -11.79 -4.53
N HIS A 81 4.15 -12.29 -5.13
CA HIS A 81 4.03 -13.15 -6.30
C HIS A 81 3.53 -14.54 -5.93
N SER A 82 3.83 -15.05 -4.74
CA SER A 82 3.24 -16.28 -4.21
C SER A 82 1.72 -16.14 -4.02
N LEU A 83 1.25 -15.04 -3.40
CA LEU A 83 -0.17 -14.70 -3.29
C LEU A 83 -0.83 -14.61 -4.67
N THR A 84 -0.19 -13.93 -5.63
CA THR A 84 -0.68 -13.84 -7.01
C THR A 84 -0.88 -15.21 -7.63
N MET A 85 0.08 -16.14 -7.45
CA MET A 85 0.03 -17.47 -8.04
C MET A 85 -1.01 -18.38 -7.40
N MET A 86 -1.23 -18.30 -6.09
CA MET A 86 -2.26 -19.11 -5.41
C MET A 86 -3.68 -18.55 -5.61
N SER A 87 -3.81 -17.27 -5.96
CA SER A 87 -5.13 -16.63 -6.09
C SER A 87 -5.87 -17.06 -7.35
N MET A 88 -7.19 -17.25 -7.23
CA MET A 88 -8.06 -17.54 -8.36
C MET A 88 -8.35 -16.31 -9.23
N MET A 89 -8.18 -15.12 -8.67
CA MET A 89 -8.42 -13.84 -9.33
C MET A 89 -7.37 -12.82 -8.88
N GLN A 90 -6.93 -11.96 -9.80
CA GLN A 90 -5.90 -10.97 -9.57
C GLN A 90 -6.41 -9.57 -9.94
N LEU A 91 -6.42 -8.66 -8.96
CA LEU A 91 -6.82 -7.28 -9.11
C LEU A 91 -5.55 -6.42 -9.21
N CYS A 92 -5.22 -5.98 -10.41
CA CYS A 92 -3.99 -5.27 -10.75
C CYS A 92 -4.22 -3.75 -10.76
N THR A 93 -3.26 -2.99 -10.26
CA THR A 93 -3.34 -1.52 -10.25
C THR A 93 -3.28 -0.95 -11.67
N ASP A 94 -2.44 -1.51 -12.54
CA ASP A 94 -2.15 -0.96 -13.86
C ASP A 94 -1.84 -2.02 -14.92
N LYS A 95 -1.54 -1.55 -16.15
CA LYS A 95 -1.19 -2.42 -17.28
C LYS A 95 0.13 -3.18 -17.07
N LYS A 96 1.11 -2.61 -16.35
CA LYS A 96 2.41 -3.27 -16.11
C LYS A 96 2.23 -4.44 -15.17
N SER A 97 1.56 -4.23 -14.05
CA SER A 97 1.18 -5.25 -13.07
C SER A 97 0.34 -6.36 -13.73
N PHE A 98 -0.63 -5.99 -14.54
CA PHE A 98 -1.46 -6.93 -15.30
C PHE A 98 -0.63 -7.80 -16.27
N LYS A 99 0.29 -7.18 -17.04
CA LYS A 99 1.19 -7.94 -17.94
C LYS A 99 2.06 -8.92 -17.16
N ARG A 100 2.58 -8.51 -16.01
CA ARG A 100 3.42 -9.36 -15.14
C ARG A 100 2.62 -10.55 -14.62
N VAL A 101 1.38 -10.34 -14.14
CA VAL A 101 0.49 -11.45 -13.75
C VAL A 101 0.27 -12.42 -14.89
N LYS A 102 0.03 -11.95 -16.11
CA LYS A 102 -0.12 -12.83 -17.28
C LYS A 102 1.13 -13.63 -17.57
N MET A 103 2.32 -13.03 -17.45
CA MET A 103 3.60 -13.73 -17.63
C MET A 103 3.81 -14.81 -16.56
N LEU A 104 3.56 -14.49 -15.30
CA LEU A 104 3.66 -15.44 -14.19
C LEU A 104 2.70 -16.63 -14.38
N CYS A 105 1.45 -16.36 -14.72
CA CYS A 105 0.47 -17.42 -15.00
C CYS A 105 0.90 -18.30 -16.18
N LYS A 106 1.41 -17.69 -17.27
CA LYS A 106 1.88 -18.42 -18.44
C LYS A 106 3.05 -19.35 -18.10
N ALA A 107 3.95 -18.96 -17.20
CA ALA A 107 5.12 -19.73 -16.80
C ALA A 107 4.76 -21.09 -16.16
N ILE A 108 3.52 -21.25 -15.67
CA ILE A 108 3.02 -22.49 -15.03
C ILE A 108 1.73 -22.99 -15.70
N ASP A 109 1.49 -22.63 -16.96
CA ASP A 109 0.30 -23.03 -17.75
C ASP A 109 -1.05 -22.72 -17.07
N LYS A 110 -1.09 -21.73 -16.15
CA LYS A 110 -2.29 -21.25 -15.49
C LYS A 110 -2.99 -20.19 -16.35
N LYS A 111 -4.29 -20.33 -16.57
CA LYS A 111 -5.09 -19.30 -17.22
C LYS A 111 -5.20 -18.07 -16.29
N PRO A 112 -4.77 -16.87 -16.70
CA PRO A 112 -4.90 -15.67 -15.87
C PRO A 112 -6.38 -15.24 -15.77
N ASN A 113 -6.82 -14.88 -14.55
CA ASN A 113 -8.11 -14.26 -14.28
C ASN A 113 -7.84 -12.90 -13.64
N ALA A 114 -7.26 -11.98 -14.42
CA ALA A 114 -6.73 -10.73 -13.95
C ALA A 114 -7.51 -9.53 -14.50
N PHE A 115 -7.68 -8.49 -13.67
CA PHE A 115 -8.42 -7.26 -13.99
C PHE A 115 -7.58 -6.03 -13.62
N ILE A 116 -7.64 -4.99 -14.45
CA ILE A 116 -7.03 -3.69 -14.15
C ILE A 116 -8.08 -2.84 -13.43
N ILE A 117 -7.88 -2.64 -12.14
CA ILE A 117 -8.81 -1.87 -11.29
C ILE A 117 -8.45 -0.39 -11.19
N GLY A 118 -7.19 0.00 -11.38
CA GLY A 118 -6.68 1.34 -11.11
C GLY A 118 -6.03 1.45 -9.73
N ASN A 119 -5.61 2.66 -9.36
CA ASN A 119 -4.96 2.92 -8.08
C ASN A 119 -5.99 3.37 -7.05
N MET A 120 -6.30 2.52 -6.07
CA MET A 120 -7.25 2.81 -4.99
C MET A 120 -6.83 4.00 -4.12
N ALA A 121 -5.53 4.30 -4.04
CA ALA A 121 -5.05 5.45 -3.30
C ALA A 121 -5.60 6.79 -3.84
N LEU A 122 -6.07 6.80 -5.08
CA LEU A 122 -6.65 7.97 -5.74
C LEU A 122 -8.19 8.02 -5.70
N ASP A 123 -8.84 7.01 -5.16
CA ASP A 123 -10.31 6.99 -5.03
C ASP A 123 -10.81 8.00 -3.97
N ASP A 124 -9.95 8.38 -3.05
CA ASP A 124 -10.25 9.32 -1.97
C ASP A 124 -9.00 10.17 -1.64
N MET A 125 -8.93 11.35 -2.23
CA MET A 125 -7.84 12.32 -2.08
C MET A 125 -8.31 13.59 -1.36
N GLU A 126 -9.26 13.45 -0.43
CA GLU A 126 -9.75 14.58 0.35
C GLU A 126 -8.70 15.15 1.30
N THR A 127 -8.63 16.48 1.37
CA THR A 127 -7.77 17.22 2.31
C THR A 127 -8.59 18.25 3.08
N PHE A 128 -8.10 18.64 4.25
CA PHE A 128 -8.59 19.82 4.98
C PHE A 128 -7.96 21.09 4.40
N GLU A 129 -8.49 22.25 4.77
CA GLU A 129 -7.78 23.50 4.61
C GLU A 129 -6.56 23.55 5.54
N ASN A 130 -5.50 24.26 5.10
CA ASN A 130 -4.30 24.39 5.93
C ASN A 130 -4.58 25.32 7.12
N SER A 131 -4.47 24.78 8.31
CA SER A 131 -4.55 25.55 9.58
C SER A 131 -3.18 25.85 10.19
N ARG A 132 -2.07 25.43 9.57
CA ARG A 132 -0.70 25.66 10.08
C ARG A 132 -0.12 26.94 9.52
N GLU A 133 0.40 27.78 10.43
CA GLU A 133 1.03 29.06 10.08
C GLU A 133 2.51 28.91 9.71
N HIS A 134 3.15 27.81 10.13
CA HIS A 134 4.58 27.59 9.96
C HIS A 134 4.88 26.57 8.87
N LYS A 135 5.98 26.83 8.13
CA LYS A 135 6.55 25.90 7.16
C LYS A 135 7.10 24.66 7.85
N TYR A 136 6.94 23.50 7.23
CA TYR A 136 7.49 22.25 7.74
C TYR A 136 7.83 21.29 6.63
N ASN A 137 8.80 20.41 6.87
CA ASN A 137 9.04 19.21 6.10
C ASN A 137 8.22 18.06 6.68
N LEU A 138 7.66 17.21 5.83
CA LEU A 138 6.98 15.99 6.26
C LEU A 138 7.91 14.79 6.08
N VAL A 139 7.97 13.91 7.07
CA VAL A 139 8.78 12.69 7.02
C VAL A 139 7.92 11.47 7.28
N LEU A 140 7.99 10.51 6.37
CA LEU A 140 7.43 9.17 6.53
C LEU A 140 8.49 8.15 6.08
N TYR A 141 9.30 7.70 7.02
CA TYR A 141 10.32 6.69 6.79
C TYR A 141 9.94 5.38 7.47
N ASN A 142 9.94 4.29 6.71
CA ASN A 142 9.69 2.95 7.20
C ASN A 142 10.96 2.10 7.04
N PRO A 143 11.33 1.24 8.01
CA PRO A 143 12.54 0.45 7.91
C PRO A 143 12.45 -0.49 6.70
N PRO A 144 13.50 -0.62 5.88
CA PRO A 144 13.59 -1.68 4.89
C PRO A 144 13.64 -3.04 5.58
N THR A 145 12.81 -4.00 5.13
CA THR A 145 12.67 -5.31 5.79
C THR A 145 13.87 -6.24 5.56
N ASN A 146 14.75 -5.88 4.64
CA ASN A 146 16.00 -6.58 4.33
C ASN A 146 17.25 -5.94 4.97
N TYR A 147 17.08 -4.89 5.81
CA TYR A 147 18.17 -4.23 6.51
C TYR A 147 18.35 -4.79 7.91
N SER A 148 19.61 -4.84 8.37
CA SER A 148 19.93 -5.06 9.78
C SER A 148 19.48 -3.87 10.64
N ARG A 149 19.43 -4.07 11.94
CA ARG A 149 19.10 -3.00 12.89
C ARG A 149 20.07 -1.82 12.80
N GLU A 150 21.36 -2.11 12.64
CA GLU A 150 22.43 -1.13 12.52
C GLU A 150 22.32 -0.31 11.24
N GLU A 151 21.96 -0.94 10.13
CA GLU A 151 21.72 -0.24 8.85
C GLU A 151 20.52 0.70 8.94
N VAL A 152 19.42 0.27 9.58
CA VAL A 152 18.26 1.12 9.82
C VAL A 152 18.61 2.30 10.73
N GLN A 153 19.35 2.07 11.81
CA GLN A 153 19.79 3.15 12.71
C GLN A 153 20.67 4.18 12.00
N LYS A 154 21.59 3.71 11.17
CA LYS A 154 22.49 4.58 10.39
C LYS A 154 21.69 5.45 9.42
N GLU A 155 20.84 4.86 8.60
CA GLU A 155 20.04 5.60 7.62
C GLU A 155 19.09 6.60 8.30
N ASN A 156 18.48 6.20 9.43
CA ASN A 156 17.64 7.09 10.24
C ASN A 156 18.42 8.30 10.80
N ALA A 157 19.65 8.09 11.28
CA ALA A 157 20.49 9.16 11.78
C ALA A 157 20.96 10.12 10.67
N GLU A 158 21.31 9.60 9.51
CA GLU A 158 21.69 10.38 8.34
C GLU A 158 20.51 11.25 7.86
N LEU A 159 19.30 10.71 7.83
CA LEU A 159 18.09 11.45 7.50
C LEU A 159 17.81 12.57 8.52
N GLU A 160 17.89 12.27 9.82
CA GLU A 160 17.71 13.28 10.87
C GLU A 160 18.73 14.42 10.75
N GLN A 161 20.00 14.10 10.52
CA GLN A 161 21.03 15.12 10.35
C GLN A 161 20.78 16.00 9.12
N SER A 162 20.28 15.41 8.03
CA SER A 162 19.89 16.16 6.83
C SER A 162 18.76 17.15 7.11
N LEU A 163 17.73 16.72 7.86
CA LEU A 163 16.61 17.60 8.25
C LEU A 163 17.05 18.75 9.14
N ILE A 164 17.93 18.46 10.13
CA ILE A 164 18.49 19.50 11.02
C ILE A 164 19.29 20.55 10.22
N ASN A 165 20.08 20.10 9.25
CA ASN A 165 20.89 20.99 8.41
C ASN A 165 20.04 21.90 7.50
N GLU A 166 18.82 21.50 7.17
CA GLU A 166 17.90 22.38 6.41
C GLU A 166 17.34 23.54 7.25
N GLY A 167 17.30 23.41 8.56
CA GLY A 167 16.82 24.48 9.48
C GLY A 167 15.32 24.76 9.34
N ILE A 168 14.55 23.85 8.77
CA ILE A 168 13.08 23.90 8.65
C ILE A 168 12.50 22.90 9.65
N ASP A 169 11.45 23.29 10.37
CA ASP A 169 10.71 22.38 11.23
C ASP A 169 10.28 21.13 10.47
N TYR A 170 10.21 19.98 11.15
CA TYR A 170 9.76 18.76 10.52
C TYR A 170 8.74 17.98 11.36
N LEU A 171 7.82 17.35 10.67
CA LEU A 171 6.83 16.44 11.22
C LEU A 171 7.20 15.02 10.77
N TRP A 172 7.72 14.23 11.70
CA TRP A 172 8.12 12.85 11.43
C TRP A 172 7.06 11.90 11.96
N ILE A 173 6.33 11.29 11.03
CA ILE A 173 5.22 10.37 11.32
C ILE A 173 5.76 9.04 11.82
N GLU A 174 5.11 8.50 12.85
CA GLU A 174 5.36 7.15 13.38
C GLU A 174 5.41 6.11 12.25
N PRO A 175 6.49 5.31 12.14
CA PRO A 175 6.64 4.30 11.09
C PRO A 175 5.57 3.21 11.20
N ASN A 176 5.49 2.36 10.17
CA ASN A 176 4.72 1.13 10.25
C ASN A 176 5.37 0.14 11.26
N GLY A 177 4.70 -0.99 11.54
CA GLY A 177 5.18 -2.01 12.46
C GLY A 177 6.15 -3.03 11.85
N ASP A 178 6.92 -2.67 10.82
CA ASP A 178 7.95 -3.55 10.25
C ASP A 178 9.09 -3.82 11.26
N ALA A 179 9.88 -4.87 11.03
CA ALA A 179 11.06 -5.16 11.83
C ALA A 179 11.97 -3.93 11.95
N ASN A 180 12.54 -3.70 13.13
CA ASN A 180 13.39 -2.56 13.46
C ASN A 180 12.69 -1.17 13.45
N SER A 181 11.37 -1.11 13.42
CA SER A 181 10.63 0.18 13.50
C SER A 181 10.83 0.89 14.84
N ASP A 182 11.16 0.17 15.89
CA ASP A 182 11.43 0.68 17.24
C ASP A 182 12.68 1.57 17.36
N VAL A 183 13.59 1.51 16.39
CA VAL A 183 14.78 2.38 16.35
C VAL A 183 14.57 3.68 15.57
N ILE A 184 13.43 3.83 14.91
CA ILE A 184 13.11 5.02 14.12
C ILE A 184 12.55 6.11 15.04
N LYS A 185 13.15 7.28 14.97
CA LYS A 185 12.62 8.47 15.64
C LYS A 185 11.36 8.96 14.93
N TYR A 186 10.44 9.50 15.71
CA TYR A 186 9.27 10.22 15.21
C TYR A 186 8.82 11.24 16.25
N ASN A 187 8.10 12.27 15.82
CA ASN A 187 7.57 13.31 16.72
C ASN A 187 6.07 13.49 16.63
N ILE A 188 5.41 12.83 15.67
CA ILE A 188 3.95 12.74 15.61
C ILE A 188 3.50 11.30 15.41
N LYS A 189 2.37 10.95 16.02
CA LYS A 189 1.73 9.65 15.86
C LYS A 189 1.22 9.46 14.44
N ASN A 190 0.90 8.22 14.10
CA ASN A 190 0.23 7.92 12.86
C ASN A 190 -1.08 8.71 12.74
N GLN A 191 -1.38 9.18 11.53
CA GLN A 191 -2.50 10.05 11.23
C GLN A 191 -3.58 9.28 10.48
N ASP A 192 -4.83 9.75 10.58
CA ASP A 192 -5.87 9.31 9.65
C ASP A 192 -5.53 9.78 8.22
N ARG A 193 -6.18 9.13 7.23
CA ARG A 193 -5.85 9.37 5.83
C ARG A 193 -6.01 10.83 5.41
N LYS A 194 -7.10 11.49 5.79
CA LYS A 194 -7.39 12.86 5.39
C LYS A 194 -6.39 13.85 6.00
N THR A 195 -6.05 13.67 7.27
CA THR A 195 -4.99 14.42 7.96
C THR A 195 -3.64 14.19 7.31
N PHE A 196 -3.26 12.94 7.02
CA PHE A 196 -2.01 12.62 6.34
C PHE A 196 -1.89 13.30 4.97
N LEU A 197 -2.92 13.21 4.13
CA LEU A 197 -2.95 13.86 2.82
C LEU A 197 -2.87 15.39 2.95
N THR A 198 -3.49 15.96 3.99
CA THR A 198 -3.41 17.39 4.27
C THR A 198 -1.99 17.79 4.65
N LEU A 199 -1.34 17.05 5.56
CA LEU A 199 0.05 17.30 5.94
C LEU A 199 0.98 17.18 4.72
N MET A 200 0.75 16.20 3.86
CA MET A 200 1.53 16.03 2.62
C MET A 200 1.34 17.20 1.67
N LYS A 201 0.10 17.62 1.42
CA LYS A 201 -0.24 18.69 0.47
C LYS A 201 0.44 20.03 0.82
N TYR A 202 0.62 20.32 2.09
CA TYR A 202 1.09 21.62 2.56
C TYR A 202 2.51 21.63 3.14
N CYS A 203 3.27 20.52 3.01
CA CYS A 203 4.67 20.50 3.39
C CYS A 203 5.57 21.20 2.36
N GLU A 204 6.72 21.70 2.79
CA GLU A 204 7.75 22.23 1.89
C GLU A 204 8.41 21.09 1.09
N LYS A 205 8.82 20.02 1.79
CA LYS A 205 9.34 18.78 1.21
C LYS A 205 8.78 17.57 1.94
N PHE A 206 8.64 16.48 1.21
CA PHE A 206 8.21 15.20 1.71
C PHE A 206 9.32 14.16 1.60
N TYR A 207 9.95 13.83 2.73
CA TYR A 207 11.00 12.82 2.85
C TYR A 207 10.38 11.45 3.11
N THR A 208 10.55 10.52 2.18
CA THR A 208 9.87 9.23 2.35
C THR A 208 10.51 8.11 1.54
N ASN A 209 10.36 6.88 2.03
CA ASN A 209 10.57 5.63 1.32
C ASN A 209 9.29 4.79 1.22
N SER A 210 8.15 5.42 1.49
CA SER A 210 6.83 4.79 1.35
C SER A 210 6.36 4.78 -0.10
N SER A 211 5.52 3.82 -0.46
CA SER A 211 4.87 3.75 -1.77
C SER A 211 3.98 4.96 -2.08
N CYS A 212 3.57 5.73 -1.08
CA CYS A 212 2.83 6.97 -1.29
C CYS A 212 3.63 8.03 -2.07
N ALA A 213 4.97 7.97 -2.08
CA ALA A 213 5.82 8.78 -2.96
C ALA A 213 5.48 8.58 -4.44
N THR A 214 5.04 7.37 -4.81
CA THR A 214 4.68 7.01 -6.17
C THR A 214 3.20 7.22 -6.47
N TYR A 215 2.32 6.94 -5.51
CA TYR A 215 0.89 6.82 -5.76
C TYR A 215 0.06 8.04 -5.37
N GLU A 216 0.39 8.75 -4.29
CA GLU A 216 -0.37 9.90 -3.80
C GLU A 216 0.37 11.22 -3.96
N ALA A 217 1.64 11.25 -3.57
CA ALA A 217 2.42 12.49 -3.51
C ALA A 217 2.48 13.27 -4.84
N PRO A 218 2.62 12.63 -6.03
CA PRO A 218 2.65 13.35 -7.30
C PRO A 218 1.36 14.10 -7.66
N PHE A 219 0.25 13.84 -6.95
CA PHE A 219 -1.03 14.56 -7.12
C PHE A 219 -1.20 15.73 -6.17
N LEU A 220 -0.37 15.82 -5.15
CA LEU A 220 -0.43 16.84 -4.11
C LEU A 220 0.77 17.77 -4.11
N LEU A 221 1.90 17.31 -4.59
CA LEU A 221 3.20 17.96 -4.55
C LEU A 221 3.82 18.03 -5.95
N LYS A 222 4.73 18.98 -6.13
CA LYS A 222 5.63 18.98 -7.28
C LYS A 222 6.72 17.91 -7.08
N LEU A 223 7.26 17.39 -8.18
CA LEU A 223 8.25 16.31 -8.10
C LEU A 223 9.51 16.70 -7.30
N GLU A 224 9.95 17.95 -7.38
CA GLU A 224 11.10 18.46 -6.61
C GLU A 224 10.87 18.54 -5.10
N GLN A 225 9.63 18.46 -4.64
CA GLN A 225 9.27 18.42 -3.22
C GLN A 225 9.30 16.99 -2.65
N ILE A 226 9.32 15.97 -3.49
CA ILE A 226 9.30 14.57 -3.08
C ILE A 226 10.74 14.05 -3.00
N ILE A 227 11.25 13.89 -1.80
CA ILE A 227 12.62 13.44 -1.53
C ILE A 227 12.59 11.97 -1.14
N HIS A 228 13.10 11.13 -2.03
CA HIS A 228 13.18 9.70 -1.76
C HIS A 228 14.34 9.38 -0.81
N VAL A 229 14.08 8.57 0.22
CA VAL A 229 15.06 8.17 1.25
C VAL A 229 15.39 6.70 1.07
N GLY A 230 16.69 6.38 0.97
CA GLY A 230 17.18 5.01 0.89
C GLY A 230 16.74 4.24 -0.36
N GLU A 231 16.81 2.92 -0.29
CA GLU A 231 16.56 2.04 -1.45
C GLU A 231 15.14 1.46 -1.50
N ARG A 232 14.41 1.46 -0.37
CA ARG A 232 13.05 0.92 -0.31
C ARG A 232 12.11 1.73 -1.23
N ASN A 233 11.42 1.06 -2.14
CA ASN A 233 10.53 1.67 -3.14
C ASN A 233 11.18 2.69 -4.10
N LYS A 234 12.49 2.85 -4.13
CA LYS A 234 13.20 3.85 -4.95
C LYS A 234 12.85 3.78 -6.44
N ASN A 235 12.73 2.58 -6.97
CA ASN A 235 12.40 2.33 -8.36
C ASN A 235 11.00 1.72 -8.51
N ARG A 236 10.10 2.00 -7.55
CA ARG A 236 8.73 1.52 -7.66
C ARG A 236 8.10 2.06 -8.93
N GLU A 237 7.59 1.17 -9.75
CA GLU A 237 6.99 1.53 -11.02
C GLU A 237 5.71 2.36 -10.79
N GLN A 238 5.71 3.56 -11.37
CA GLN A 238 4.50 4.34 -11.53
C GLN A 238 3.75 3.81 -12.75
N GLY A 239 2.58 3.23 -12.53
CA GLY A 239 1.72 2.78 -13.62
C GLY A 239 0.99 3.94 -14.30
N ASP A 240 0.12 3.63 -15.27
CA ASP A 240 -0.83 4.60 -15.86
C ASP A 240 -1.79 5.09 -14.76
N ILE A 241 -1.43 6.15 -14.07
CA ILE A 241 -2.17 6.68 -12.94
C ILE A 241 -3.38 7.45 -13.48
N LYS A 242 -4.54 6.80 -13.45
CA LYS A 242 -5.82 7.47 -13.68
C LYS A 242 -6.54 7.62 -12.35
N ILE A 243 -6.94 8.84 -12.05
CA ILE A 243 -7.78 9.15 -10.89
C ILE A 243 -9.11 8.38 -11.00
N GLY A 244 -9.47 7.73 -9.89
CA GLY A 244 -10.85 7.37 -9.59
C GLY A 244 -11.36 6.03 -10.10
N ASN A 245 -12.41 5.55 -9.42
CA ASN A 245 -13.28 4.42 -9.75
C ASN A 245 -12.68 3.02 -9.56
N SER A 246 -11.59 2.86 -8.79
CA SER A 246 -11.05 1.52 -8.49
C SER A 246 -12.05 0.72 -7.66
N THR A 247 -12.63 1.33 -6.64
CA THR A 247 -13.68 0.72 -5.80
C THR A 247 -14.87 0.27 -6.64
N GLU A 248 -15.39 1.11 -7.51
CA GLU A 248 -16.55 0.76 -8.37
C GLU A 248 -16.24 -0.40 -9.32
N LYS A 249 -15.02 -0.44 -9.88
CA LYS A 249 -14.59 -1.55 -10.74
C LYS A 249 -14.51 -2.86 -9.96
N ILE A 250 -13.96 -2.83 -8.74
CA ILE A 250 -13.88 -4.00 -7.86
C ILE A 250 -15.31 -4.51 -7.56
N ILE A 251 -16.21 -3.61 -7.20
CA ILE A 251 -17.60 -3.97 -6.91
C ILE A 251 -18.28 -4.63 -8.11
N LYS A 252 -18.15 -4.08 -9.32
CA LYS A 252 -18.67 -4.70 -10.55
C LYS A 252 -18.10 -6.10 -10.81
N ILE A 253 -16.80 -6.30 -10.52
CA ILE A 253 -16.18 -7.62 -10.63
C ILE A 253 -16.80 -8.58 -9.63
N PHE A 254 -17.04 -8.13 -8.38
CA PHE A 254 -17.66 -8.97 -7.35
C PHE A 254 -19.13 -9.30 -7.64
N GLU A 255 -19.89 -8.39 -8.24
CA GLU A 255 -21.25 -8.66 -8.75
C GLU A 255 -21.25 -9.84 -9.74
N GLY A 256 -20.25 -9.94 -10.58
CA GLY A 256 -20.08 -11.03 -11.53
C GLY A 256 -19.67 -12.38 -10.92
N LEU A 257 -19.40 -12.45 -9.61
CA LEU A 257 -19.10 -13.68 -8.87
C LEU A 257 -20.35 -14.29 -8.22
N GLN A 258 -21.46 -13.56 -8.18
CA GLN A 258 -22.74 -14.04 -7.67
C GLN A 258 -23.41 -14.94 -8.71
#